data_21713da82d6d93572c813452dba31020
#
_entry.id   21713da82d6d93572c813452dba31020
#
_cell.length_a   1.000
_cell.length_b   1.000
_cell.length_c   1.000
_cell.angle_alpha   90.00
_cell.angle_beta   90.00
_cell.angle_gamma   90.00
#
_symmetry.space_group_name_H-M   'P 1'
#
loop_
_entity.id
_entity.type
_entity.pdbx_description
1 polymer ?
#
loop_
_entity_poly.entity_id
_entity_poly.type
_entity_poly.pdbx_seq_one_letter_code
_entity_poly.pdbx_strand_id
1 'polypeptide(L)'
;RFRITLRRGLKLLDERFTELRAQGSRELRADVAADLYTTYGFPLDLTEVIARESGYAVDVEEAKKLAKGEGGEGPINADAALDPIYHVVKAEVGDVTFSGYEREAGESEVLAVIAVTREGERVKRSLVDRAAAGSEVEVVVRATPFYAESGGQVGDKGAIVAPGDTIIEISDTQRPLPGLVVHVGTVKQGGVAKGDKVALEVDHALRSATRRNHS
;
A
#
# COMPACT_ATOMS: atom_id res chain seq x y z
N ARG A 1 6.02 22.46 8.76
CA ARG A 1 5.68 21.23 7.99
C ARG A 1 5.96 21.40 6.49
N PHE A 2 5.47 22.45 5.83
CA PHE A 2 5.65 22.70 4.40
C PHE A 2 7.13 22.71 3.93
N ARG A 3 8.05 23.29 4.70
CA ARG A 3 9.49 23.31 4.36
C ARG A 3 10.14 21.91 4.37
N ILE A 4 9.66 20.99 5.18
CA ILE A 4 10.19 19.61 5.26
C ILE A 4 9.71 18.81 4.06
N THR A 5 8.44 18.95 3.71
CA THR A 5 7.82 18.34 2.52
C THR A 5 8.52 18.81 1.24
N LEU A 6 8.77 20.13 1.13
CA LEU A 6 9.44 20.72 -0.01
C LEU A 6 10.86 20.17 -0.19
N ARG A 7 11.66 20.11 0.88
CA ARG A 7 13.03 19.57 0.83
C ARG A 7 13.06 18.09 0.42
N ARG A 8 12.11 17.27 0.94
CA ARG A 8 12.02 15.87 0.59
C ARG A 8 11.61 15.68 -0.87
N GLY A 9 10.62 16.40 -1.34
CA GLY A 9 10.18 16.35 -2.72
C GLY A 9 11.27 16.77 -3.71
N LEU A 10 11.99 17.86 -3.41
CA LEU A 10 13.11 18.32 -4.23
C LEU A 10 14.25 17.27 -4.30
N LYS A 11 14.60 16.65 -3.19
CA LYS A 11 15.60 15.60 -3.15
C LYS A 11 15.23 14.39 -4.00
N LEU A 12 13.98 13.93 -3.88
CA LEU A 12 13.46 12.82 -4.67
C LEU A 12 13.41 13.12 -6.17
N LEU A 13 13.00 14.34 -6.54
CA LEU A 13 13.07 14.79 -7.94
C LEU A 13 14.48 14.79 -8.49
N ASP A 14 15.44 15.28 -7.73
CA ASP A 14 16.85 15.31 -8.14
C ASP A 14 17.43 13.89 -8.32
N GLU A 15 17.08 12.97 -7.42
CA GLU A 15 17.42 11.55 -7.55
C GLU A 15 16.81 10.94 -8.82
N ARG A 16 15.53 11.23 -9.11
CA ARG A 16 14.86 10.77 -10.35
C ARG A 16 15.45 11.36 -11.61
N PHE A 17 15.79 12.63 -11.61
CA PHE A 17 16.46 13.25 -12.74
C PHE A 17 17.87 12.66 -13.00
N THR A 18 18.56 12.28 -11.94
CA THR A 18 19.84 11.60 -12.04
C THR A 18 19.69 10.22 -12.68
N GLU A 19 18.67 9.46 -12.30
CA GLU A 19 18.34 8.16 -12.91
C GLU A 19 17.95 8.32 -14.39
N LEU A 20 17.06 9.27 -14.69
CA LEU A 20 16.63 9.56 -16.07
C LEU A 20 17.80 9.99 -16.97
N ARG A 21 18.72 10.78 -16.43
CA ARG A 21 19.94 11.19 -17.13
C ARG A 21 20.83 10.00 -17.45
N ALA A 22 20.99 9.07 -16.53
CA ALA A 22 21.73 7.83 -16.73
C ALA A 22 21.10 6.93 -17.80
N GLN A 23 19.76 6.96 -17.93
CA GLN A 23 18.99 6.22 -18.92
C GLN A 23 18.86 6.94 -20.28
N GLY A 24 19.33 8.18 -20.37
CA GLY A 24 19.19 9.01 -21.57
C GLY A 24 17.76 9.49 -21.84
N SER A 25 16.87 9.37 -20.86
CA SER A 25 15.47 9.84 -20.94
C SER A 25 15.37 11.31 -20.53
N ARG A 26 14.47 12.04 -21.20
CA ARG A 26 14.11 13.43 -20.86
C ARG A 26 12.65 13.58 -20.46
N GLU A 27 12.00 12.49 -20.13
CA GLU A 27 10.59 12.47 -19.71
C GLU A 27 10.48 11.93 -18.31
N LEU A 28 9.92 12.73 -17.41
CA LEU A 28 9.50 12.29 -16.07
C LEU A 28 8.13 11.63 -16.20
N ARG A 29 8.05 10.38 -15.85
CA ARG A 29 6.79 9.61 -15.92
C ARG A 29 5.71 10.23 -15.04
N ALA A 30 4.49 10.21 -15.54
CA ALA A 30 3.32 10.76 -14.86
C ALA A 30 3.02 10.08 -13.52
N ASP A 31 3.27 8.77 -13.41
CA ASP A 31 3.12 8.02 -12.16
C ASP A 31 4.10 8.50 -11.06
N VAL A 32 5.32 8.85 -11.42
CA VAL A 32 6.31 9.41 -10.47
C VAL A 32 5.86 10.78 -9.97
N ALA A 33 5.33 11.62 -10.86
CA ALA A 33 4.77 12.93 -10.48
C ALA A 33 3.53 12.79 -9.59
N ALA A 34 2.65 11.84 -9.91
CA ALA A 34 1.49 11.50 -9.09
C ALA A 34 1.89 10.99 -7.69
N ASP A 35 2.91 10.14 -7.60
CA ASP A 35 3.45 9.65 -6.34
C ASP A 35 4.05 10.78 -5.48
N LEU A 36 4.79 11.70 -6.08
CA LEU A 36 5.32 12.87 -5.37
C LEU A 36 4.20 13.73 -4.77
N TYR A 37 3.09 13.85 -5.50
CA TYR A 37 1.94 14.61 -5.03
C TYR A 37 1.16 13.86 -3.94
N THR A 38 0.78 12.61 -4.18
CA THR A 38 -0.07 11.82 -3.27
C THR A 38 0.65 11.37 -2.00
N THR A 39 1.91 10.97 -2.13
CA THR A 39 2.70 10.41 -1.04
C THR A 39 3.43 11.46 -0.22
N TYR A 40 4.00 12.44 -0.89
CA TYR A 40 4.85 13.44 -0.23
C TYR A 40 4.20 14.81 -0.13
N GLY A 41 2.98 14.98 -0.68
CA GLY A 41 2.29 16.26 -0.72
C GLY A 41 3.02 17.33 -1.55
N PHE A 42 3.86 16.89 -2.50
CA PHE A 42 4.63 17.80 -3.34
C PHE A 42 3.77 18.27 -4.52
N PRO A 43 3.48 19.57 -4.65
CA PRO A 43 2.53 20.07 -5.64
C PRO A 43 2.93 19.71 -7.08
N LEU A 44 1.95 19.25 -7.89
CA LEU A 44 2.17 18.89 -9.29
C LEU A 44 2.65 20.08 -10.14
N ASP A 45 2.11 21.28 -9.87
CA ASP A 45 2.52 22.50 -10.56
C ASP A 45 4.00 22.81 -10.30
N LEU A 46 4.48 22.54 -9.10
CA LEU A 46 5.89 22.71 -8.74
C LEU A 46 6.76 21.62 -9.37
N THR A 47 6.26 20.39 -9.44
CA THR A 47 6.92 19.29 -10.17
C THR A 47 7.12 19.64 -11.63
N GLU A 48 6.09 20.20 -12.29
CA GLU A 48 6.15 20.65 -13.69
C GLU A 48 7.20 21.74 -13.92
N VAL A 49 7.19 22.77 -13.08
CA VAL A 49 8.13 23.90 -13.19
C VAL A 49 9.56 23.40 -13.05
N ILE A 50 9.86 22.60 -12.03
CA ILE A 50 11.20 22.08 -11.76
C ILE A 50 11.66 21.11 -12.85
N ALA A 51 10.75 20.21 -13.30
CA ALA A 51 11.05 19.30 -14.40
C ALA A 51 11.44 20.09 -15.67
N ARG A 52 10.64 21.07 -16.05
CA ARG A 52 10.89 21.92 -17.21
C ARG A 52 12.20 22.72 -17.09
N GLU A 53 12.48 23.31 -15.92
CA GLU A 53 13.73 24.03 -15.65
C GLU A 53 14.95 23.10 -15.72
N SER A 54 14.76 21.83 -15.35
CA SER A 54 15.82 20.80 -15.41
C SER A 54 15.93 20.11 -16.79
N GLY A 55 15.10 20.50 -17.77
CA GLY A 55 15.12 19.98 -19.13
C GLY A 55 14.36 18.67 -19.33
N TYR A 56 13.38 18.38 -18.43
CA TYR A 56 12.52 17.22 -18.50
C TYR A 56 11.07 17.61 -18.79
N ALA A 57 10.39 16.80 -19.60
CA ALA A 57 8.95 16.88 -19.80
C ALA A 57 8.23 16.04 -18.75
N VAL A 58 7.02 16.46 -18.35
CA VAL A 58 6.10 15.68 -17.51
C VAL A 58 4.68 15.91 -17.98
N ASP A 59 3.90 14.86 -18.09
CA ASP A 59 2.47 14.95 -18.38
C ASP A 59 1.69 15.17 -17.07
N VAL A 60 1.41 16.44 -16.75
CA VAL A 60 0.73 16.85 -15.53
C VAL A 60 -0.75 16.45 -15.55
N GLU A 61 -1.38 16.43 -16.72
CA GLU A 61 -2.79 16.04 -16.84
C GLU A 61 -2.95 14.52 -16.57
N GLU A 62 -2.05 13.72 -17.10
CA GLU A 62 -2.00 12.29 -16.78
C GLU A 62 -1.64 12.06 -15.30
N ALA A 63 -0.68 12.80 -14.77
CA ALA A 63 -0.33 12.75 -13.34
C ALA A 63 -1.52 13.13 -12.44
N LYS A 64 -2.33 14.14 -12.82
CA LYS A 64 -3.56 14.51 -12.12
C LYS A 64 -4.61 13.41 -12.16
N LYS A 65 -4.79 12.75 -13.31
CA LYS A 65 -5.71 11.61 -13.45
C LYS A 65 -5.27 10.44 -12.57
N LEU A 66 -4.00 10.09 -12.61
CA LEU A 66 -3.43 9.06 -11.74
C LEU A 66 -3.57 9.42 -10.25
N ALA A 67 -3.32 10.67 -9.90
CA ALA A 67 -3.48 11.17 -8.53
C ALA A 67 -4.94 11.20 -8.05
N LYS A 68 -5.90 11.39 -8.97
CA LYS A 68 -7.34 11.36 -8.70
C LYS A 68 -7.96 9.97 -8.80
N GLY A 69 -7.20 8.98 -9.27
CA GLY A 69 -7.69 7.62 -9.46
C GLY A 69 -8.57 7.42 -10.70
N GLU A 70 -8.60 8.36 -11.65
CA GLU A 70 -9.32 8.23 -12.92
C GLU A 70 -8.63 7.26 -13.91
N GLY A 71 -7.49 6.71 -13.51
CA GLY A 71 -6.74 5.66 -14.22
C GLY A 71 -6.85 4.29 -13.57
N GLY A 72 -7.97 3.99 -12.91
CA GLY A 72 -8.28 2.62 -12.45
C GLY A 72 -7.86 2.26 -11.04
N GLU A 73 -7.68 3.19 -10.10
CA GLU A 73 -7.65 2.88 -8.66
C GLU A 73 -7.83 4.17 -7.85
N GLY A 74 -8.87 4.21 -7.01
CA GLY A 74 -9.42 5.40 -6.37
C GLY A 74 -8.51 6.18 -5.42
N PRO A 75 -8.94 7.37 -4.97
CA PRO A 75 -8.11 8.33 -4.25
C PRO A 75 -7.71 7.80 -2.88
N ILE A 76 -6.42 7.84 -2.62
CA ILE A 76 -5.88 7.75 -1.27
C ILE A 76 -6.32 9.01 -0.52
N ASN A 77 -7.01 8.87 0.61
CA ASN A 77 -7.39 9.99 1.45
C ASN A 77 -6.19 10.90 1.72
N ALA A 78 -6.26 12.14 1.25
CA ALA A 78 -5.18 13.12 1.35
C ALA A 78 -4.88 13.61 2.78
N ASP A 79 -5.61 13.16 3.79
CA ASP A 79 -5.49 13.60 5.17
C ASP A 79 -4.75 12.63 6.12
N ALA A 80 -4.51 11.39 5.71
CA ALA A 80 -3.63 10.50 6.44
C ALA A 80 -2.30 10.43 5.69
N ALA A 81 -1.28 11.12 6.18
CA ALA A 81 0.08 10.97 5.64
C ALA A 81 0.43 9.48 5.63
N LEU A 82 0.58 8.92 4.44
CA LEU A 82 0.90 7.52 4.25
C LEU A 82 2.17 7.16 5.02
N ASP A 83 2.13 6.11 5.84
CA ASP A 83 3.28 5.71 6.62
C ASP A 83 4.43 5.31 5.69
N PRO A 84 5.63 5.89 5.85
CA PRO A 84 6.78 5.60 5.00
C PRO A 84 7.15 4.11 4.92
N ILE A 85 6.73 3.31 5.89
CA ILE A 85 7.00 1.87 5.92
C ILE A 85 6.42 1.15 4.71
N TYR A 86 5.30 1.62 4.16
CA TYR A 86 4.67 1.00 3.00
C TYR A 86 5.54 1.10 1.74
N HIS A 87 6.31 2.17 1.59
CA HIS A 87 7.28 2.29 0.50
C HIS A 87 8.44 1.31 0.66
N VAL A 88 8.92 1.14 1.89
CA VAL A 88 9.98 0.16 2.21
C VAL A 88 9.48 -1.25 1.89
N VAL A 89 8.30 -1.60 2.36
CA VAL A 89 7.68 -2.91 2.11
C VAL A 89 7.45 -3.12 0.63
N LYS A 90 6.88 -2.13 -0.08
CA LYS A 90 6.63 -2.22 -1.53
C LYS A 90 7.91 -2.45 -2.33
N ALA A 91 8.99 -1.77 -1.99
CA ALA A 91 10.29 -1.94 -2.63
C ALA A 91 10.86 -3.37 -2.41
N GLU A 92 10.59 -3.96 -1.24
CA GLU A 92 11.07 -5.31 -0.88
C GLU A 92 10.21 -6.41 -1.50
N VAL A 93 8.87 -6.28 -1.47
CA VAL A 93 7.95 -7.37 -1.85
C VAL A 93 7.46 -7.30 -3.29
N GLY A 94 7.49 -6.13 -3.93
CA GLY A 94 6.94 -5.91 -5.26
C GLY A 94 5.41 -5.88 -5.28
N ASP A 95 4.81 -6.34 -6.37
CA ASP A 95 3.36 -6.36 -6.54
C ASP A 95 2.72 -7.61 -5.95
N VAL A 96 1.63 -7.40 -5.21
CA VAL A 96 0.77 -8.47 -4.70
C VAL A 96 -0.24 -8.85 -5.78
N THR A 97 -0.37 -10.14 -6.06
CA THR A 97 -1.33 -10.66 -7.04
C THR A 97 -2.70 -10.81 -6.41
N PHE A 98 -3.74 -10.27 -7.06
CA PHE A 98 -5.11 -10.52 -6.66
C PHE A 98 -5.67 -11.77 -7.33
N SER A 99 -6.12 -12.74 -6.53
CA SER A 99 -6.67 -14.03 -7.00
C SER A 99 -8.17 -14.19 -6.74
N GLY A 100 -8.82 -13.18 -6.19
CA GLY A 100 -10.20 -13.24 -5.70
C GLY A 100 -11.29 -13.25 -6.76
N TYR A 101 -10.96 -13.18 -8.06
CA TYR A 101 -11.95 -13.33 -9.13
C TYR A 101 -12.45 -14.77 -9.30
N GLU A 102 -11.59 -15.75 -8.99
CA GLU A 102 -11.87 -17.16 -9.21
C GLU A 102 -12.03 -17.96 -7.91
N ARG A 103 -11.47 -17.48 -6.80
CA ARG A 103 -11.41 -18.20 -5.52
C ARG A 103 -11.58 -17.26 -4.34
N GLU A 104 -12.29 -17.73 -3.34
CA GLU A 104 -12.51 -17.03 -2.06
C GLU A 104 -11.63 -17.58 -0.94
N ALA A 105 -10.85 -18.62 -1.24
CA ALA A 105 -9.80 -19.15 -0.40
C ALA A 105 -8.55 -19.42 -1.26
N GLY A 106 -7.37 -19.28 -0.68
CA GLY A 106 -6.11 -19.50 -1.38
C GLY A 106 -4.97 -19.79 -0.44
N GLU A 107 -3.96 -20.47 -0.97
CA GLU A 107 -2.67 -20.62 -0.31
C GLU A 107 -1.70 -19.55 -0.81
N SER A 108 -0.87 -19.02 0.08
CA SER A 108 0.11 -18.00 -0.25
C SER A 108 1.31 -18.08 0.68
N GLU A 109 2.25 -17.17 0.49
CA GLU A 109 3.45 -17.01 1.30
C GLU A 109 3.48 -15.61 1.90
N VAL A 110 3.80 -15.52 3.17
CA VAL A 110 3.99 -14.23 3.86
C VAL A 110 5.28 -13.58 3.38
N LEU A 111 5.17 -12.42 2.76
CA LEU A 111 6.28 -11.63 2.26
C LEU A 111 6.77 -10.59 3.26
N ALA A 112 5.87 -10.04 4.06
CA ALA A 112 6.20 -9.07 5.10
C ALA A 112 5.18 -9.13 6.25
N VAL A 113 5.66 -8.84 7.45
CA VAL A 113 4.85 -8.67 8.67
C VAL A 113 5.16 -7.30 9.25
N ILE A 114 4.14 -6.46 9.41
CA ILE A 114 4.23 -5.14 10.01
C ILE A 114 3.54 -5.21 11.36
N ALA A 115 4.29 -5.00 12.43
CA ALA A 115 3.72 -4.87 13.78
C ALA A 115 3.13 -3.47 13.95
N VAL A 116 1.92 -3.40 14.48
CA VAL A 116 1.19 -2.16 14.76
C VAL A 116 1.09 -1.98 16.27
N THR A 117 1.61 -0.88 16.78
CA THR A 117 1.48 -0.50 18.18
C THR A 117 0.74 0.83 18.29
N ARG A 118 -0.09 0.97 19.33
CA ARG A 118 -0.87 2.18 19.59
C ARG A 118 -0.41 2.80 20.90
N GLU A 119 0.01 4.06 20.83
CA GLU A 119 0.36 4.87 21.99
C GLU A 119 -0.58 6.10 22.02
N GLY A 120 -1.72 5.96 22.68
CA GLY A 120 -2.80 6.96 22.62
C GLY A 120 -3.37 7.07 21.19
N GLU A 121 -3.33 8.28 20.62
CA GLU A 121 -3.77 8.54 19.25
C GLU A 121 -2.70 8.23 18.20
N ARG A 122 -1.47 7.92 18.62
CA ARG A 122 -0.37 7.62 17.69
C ARG A 122 -0.34 6.14 17.34
N VAL A 123 -0.30 5.88 16.04
CA VAL A 123 -0.09 4.53 15.49
C VAL A 123 1.34 4.43 15.01
N LYS A 124 2.08 3.47 15.54
CA LYS A 124 3.45 3.16 15.13
C LYS A 124 3.47 1.83 14.39
N ARG A 125 4.07 1.82 13.22
CA ARG A 125 4.29 0.62 12.42
C ARG A 125 5.77 0.27 12.35
N SER A 126 6.08 -1.00 12.45
CA SER A 126 7.46 -1.49 12.38
C SER A 126 7.50 -2.80 11.60
N LEU A 127 8.41 -2.90 10.64
CA LEU A 127 8.66 -4.15 9.94
C LEU A 127 9.34 -5.13 10.90
N VAL A 128 8.77 -6.33 11.03
CA VAL A 128 9.26 -7.36 11.94
C VAL A 128 9.38 -8.70 11.20
N ASP A 129 10.25 -9.56 11.66
CA ASP A 129 10.38 -10.92 11.09
C ASP A 129 9.28 -11.84 11.60
N ARG A 130 8.76 -11.58 12.80
CA ARG A 130 7.73 -12.41 13.45
C ARG A 130 6.84 -11.58 14.39
N ALA A 131 5.58 -11.97 14.48
CA ALA A 131 4.62 -11.44 15.45
C ALA A 131 3.93 -12.59 16.20
N ALA A 132 3.78 -12.44 17.52
CA ALA A 132 3.16 -13.43 18.39
C ALA A 132 1.66 -13.15 18.63
N ALA A 133 0.97 -14.10 19.25
CA ALA A 133 -0.43 -13.96 19.65
C ALA A 133 -0.65 -12.68 20.50
N GLY A 134 -1.76 -11.99 20.23
CA GLY A 134 -2.10 -10.71 20.84
C GLY A 134 -1.59 -9.48 20.08
N SER A 135 -0.70 -9.65 19.09
CA SER A 135 -0.17 -8.54 18.30
C SER A 135 -1.18 -8.05 17.25
N GLU A 136 -1.34 -6.75 17.13
CA GLU A 136 -1.93 -6.14 15.92
C GLU A 136 -0.91 -6.16 14.80
N VAL A 137 -1.31 -6.60 13.62
CA VAL A 137 -0.41 -6.77 12.47
C VAL A 137 -1.05 -6.32 11.17
N GLU A 138 -0.21 -5.97 10.24
CA GLU A 138 -0.54 -5.86 8.82
C GLU A 138 0.32 -6.87 8.07
N VAL A 139 -0.32 -7.85 7.42
CA VAL A 139 0.38 -8.96 6.74
C VAL A 139 0.32 -8.75 5.24
N VAL A 140 1.46 -8.87 4.59
CA VAL A 140 1.58 -8.86 3.13
C VAL A 140 1.89 -10.26 2.64
N VAL A 141 1.12 -10.75 1.69
CA VAL A 141 1.27 -12.07 1.09
C VAL A 141 1.51 -11.94 -0.42
N ARG A 142 2.07 -12.98 -1.04
CA ARG A 142 2.38 -12.99 -2.47
C ARG A 142 1.16 -12.89 -3.36
N ALA A 143 0.09 -13.59 -3.02
CA ALA A 143 -1.19 -13.56 -3.70
C ALA A 143 -2.34 -13.62 -2.69
N THR A 144 -3.41 -12.89 -2.95
CA THR A 144 -4.53 -12.79 -2.01
C THR A 144 -5.89 -12.88 -2.71
N PRO A 145 -6.86 -13.62 -2.14
CA PRO A 145 -8.25 -13.58 -2.55
C PRO A 145 -9.03 -12.42 -1.92
N PHE A 146 -8.43 -11.69 -0.97
CA PHE A 146 -9.06 -10.56 -0.29
C PHE A 146 -9.09 -9.33 -1.20
N TYR A 147 -10.27 -8.75 -1.37
CA TYR A 147 -10.42 -7.48 -2.06
C TYR A 147 -10.03 -6.33 -1.15
N ALA A 148 -9.06 -5.56 -1.59
CA ALA A 148 -8.58 -4.39 -0.87
C ALA A 148 -9.31 -3.13 -1.34
N GLU A 149 -9.86 -2.38 -0.40
CA GLU A 149 -10.44 -1.07 -0.67
C GLU A 149 -9.37 0.03 -0.61
N SER A 150 -9.55 1.01 -1.46
CA SER A 150 -8.85 2.27 -1.44
C SER A 150 -9.85 3.38 -1.11
N GLY A 151 -9.44 4.40 -0.35
CA GLY A 151 -10.31 5.55 -0.08
C GLY A 151 -11.14 5.49 1.20
N GLY A 152 -10.70 4.73 2.20
CA GLY A 152 -11.28 4.76 3.55
C GLY A 152 -12.52 3.89 3.75
N GLN A 153 -12.94 3.11 2.76
CA GLN A 153 -13.91 2.04 2.94
C GLN A 153 -13.22 0.79 3.51
N VAL A 154 -13.99 -0.07 4.17
CA VAL A 154 -13.47 -1.32 4.70
C VAL A 154 -13.41 -2.36 3.58
N GLY A 155 -12.24 -2.97 3.40
CA GLY A 155 -12.04 -4.09 2.49
C GLY A 155 -12.57 -5.41 3.03
N ASP A 156 -12.23 -6.51 2.36
CA ASP A 156 -12.65 -7.84 2.79
C ASP A 156 -12.10 -8.17 4.18
N LYS A 157 -12.89 -8.97 4.91
CA LYS A 157 -12.53 -9.54 6.21
C LYS A 157 -12.44 -11.05 6.11
N GLY A 158 -11.81 -11.67 7.08
CA GLY A 158 -11.68 -13.11 7.13
C GLY A 158 -10.58 -13.57 8.06
N ALA A 159 -9.89 -14.64 7.69
CA ALA A 159 -8.80 -15.20 8.48
C ALA A 159 -7.61 -15.61 7.60
N ILE A 160 -6.44 -15.53 8.18
CA ILE A 160 -5.21 -16.13 7.66
C ILE A 160 -4.78 -17.21 8.65
N VAL A 161 -4.61 -18.42 8.16
CA VAL A 161 -4.15 -19.55 8.94
C VAL A 161 -2.72 -19.88 8.53
N ALA A 162 -1.83 -19.90 9.50
CA ALA A 162 -0.41 -20.19 9.32
C ALA A 162 0.00 -21.47 10.07
N PRO A 163 1.19 -22.04 9.83
CA PRO A 163 1.66 -23.22 10.54
C PRO A 163 1.65 -23.09 12.05
N GLY A 164 1.50 -24.21 12.78
CA GLY A 164 1.49 -24.25 14.24
C GLY A 164 0.20 -23.70 14.84
N ASP A 165 -0.93 -24.00 14.24
CA ASP A 165 -2.27 -23.57 14.67
C ASP A 165 -2.39 -22.03 14.80
N THR A 166 -1.63 -21.31 14.01
CA THR A 166 -1.65 -19.85 13.99
C THR A 166 -2.89 -19.33 13.28
N ILE A 167 -3.64 -18.47 13.94
CA ILE A 167 -4.83 -17.84 13.39
C ILE A 167 -4.68 -16.31 13.50
N ILE A 168 -4.80 -15.63 12.37
CA ILE A 168 -4.84 -14.17 12.28
C ILE A 168 -6.25 -13.78 11.83
N GLU A 169 -6.98 -13.08 12.67
CA GLU A 169 -8.28 -12.51 12.32
C GLU A 169 -8.07 -11.23 11.53
N ILE A 170 -8.53 -11.20 10.30
CA ILE A 170 -8.43 -10.03 9.42
C ILE A 170 -9.70 -9.20 9.53
N SER A 171 -9.54 -8.00 10.04
CA SER A 171 -10.62 -7.02 10.23
C SER A 171 -10.78 -6.06 9.07
N ASP A 172 -9.77 -5.93 8.23
CA ASP A 172 -9.76 -5.04 7.08
C ASP A 172 -8.67 -5.43 6.08
N THR A 173 -8.86 -5.07 4.82
CA THR A 173 -7.86 -5.24 3.76
C THR A 173 -7.72 -3.93 3.01
N GLN A 174 -6.54 -3.35 3.05
CA GLN A 174 -6.25 -2.02 2.50
C GLN A 174 -5.19 -2.07 1.41
N ARG A 175 -5.24 -1.09 0.53
CA ARG A 175 -4.26 -0.86 -0.53
C ARG A 175 -3.60 0.50 -0.32
N PRO A 176 -2.56 0.57 0.54
CA PRO A 176 -1.90 1.83 0.83
C PRO A 176 -1.11 2.39 -0.36
N LEU A 177 -0.65 1.53 -1.25
CA LEU A 177 0.04 1.87 -2.49
C LEU A 177 -0.47 1.00 -3.64
N PRO A 178 -0.40 1.47 -4.91
CA PRO A 178 -0.68 0.64 -6.06
C PRO A 178 0.13 -0.67 -6.03
N GLY A 179 -0.56 -1.80 -6.17
CA GLY A 179 0.06 -3.13 -6.12
C GLY A 179 0.49 -3.62 -4.73
N LEU A 180 0.31 -2.85 -3.67
CA LEU A 180 0.55 -3.28 -2.30
C LEU A 180 -0.76 -3.49 -1.55
N VAL A 181 -1.03 -4.72 -1.15
CA VAL A 181 -2.19 -5.09 -0.33
C VAL A 181 -1.73 -5.50 1.05
N VAL A 182 -2.29 -4.89 2.08
CA VAL A 182 -2.04 -5.22 3.48
C VAL A 182 -3.31 -5.77 4.14
N HIS A 183 -3.17 -6.87 4.85
CA HIS A 183 -4.24 -7.50 5.62
C HIS A 183 -4.11 -7.05 7.06
N VAL A 184 -5.02 -6.19 7.49
CA VAL A 184 -5.04 -5.60 8.84
C VAL A 184 -5.76 -6.54 9.79
N GLY A 185 -5.10 -6.95 10.85
CA GLY A 185 -5.72 -7.89 11.78
C GLY A 185 -4.96 -8.06 13.09
N THR A 186 -5.38 -9.07 13.82
CA THR A 186 -4.78 -9.45 15.11
C THR A 186 -4.43 -10.92 15.10
N VAL A 187 -3.23 -11.26 15.57
CA VAL A 187 -2.82 -12.65 15.79
C VAL A 187 -3.59 -13.17 17.00
N LYS A 188 -4.55 -14.04 16.79
CA LYS A 188 -5.38 -14.62 17.87
C LYS A 188 -4.71 -15.78 18.57
N GLN A 189 -3.95 -16.55 17.80
CA GLN A 189 -3.29 -17.76 18.28
C GLN A 189 -1.99 -17.99 17.51
N GLY A 190 -0.98 -18.53 18.17
CA GLY A 190 0.30 -18.88 17.56
C GLY A 190 1.20 -17.69 17.29
N GLY A 191 1.81 -17.66 16.13
CA GLY A 191 2.66 -16.57 15.67
C GLY A 191 2.94 -16.68 14.17
N VAL A 192 2.97 -15.55 13.49
CA VAL A 192 3.23 -15.43 12.06
C VAL A 192 4.62 -14.91 11.81
N ALA A 193 5.31 -15.47 10.81
CA ALA A 193 6.64 -15.05 10.39
C ALA A 193 6.72 -14.84 8.89
N LYS A 194 7.66 -14.00 8.47
CA LYS A 194 8.03 -13.86 7.06
C LYS A 194 8.47 -15.24 6.51
N GLY A 195 7.95 -15.60 5.34
CA GLY A 195 8.21 -16.86 4.68
C GLY A 195 7.23 -17.99 5.03
N ASP A 196 6.33 -17.79 5.99
CA ASP A 196 5.31 -18.79 6.33
C ASP A 196 4.38 -19.04 5.14
N LYS A 197 4.07 -20.31 4.91
CA LYS A 197 3.00 -20.73 4.00
C LYS A 197 1.68 -20.62 4.74
N VAL A 198 0.75 -19.89 4.17
CA VAL A 198 -0.52 -19.55 4.82
C VAL A 198 -1.71 -19.88 3.94
N ALA A 199 -2.83 -20.22 4.56
CA ALA A 199 -4.12 -20.32 3.92
C ALA A 199 -4.94 -19.06 4.23
N LEU A 200 -5.56 -18.49 3.21
CA LEU A 200 -6.38 -17.29 3.31
C LEU A 200 -7.84 -17.65 3.07
N GLU A 201 -8.71 -17.22 3.97
CA GLU A 201 -10.16 -17.45 3.91
C GLU A 201 -10.91 -16.13 4.05
N VAL A 202 -11.65 -15.75 3.01
CA VAL A 202 -12.50 -14.55 3.00
C VAL A 202 -13.84 -14.85 3.66
N ASP A 203 -14.33 -13.95 4.49
CA ASP A 203 -15.66 -14.07 5.11
C ASP A 203 -16.77 -13.72 4.09
N HIS A 204 -17.45 -14.74 3.62
CA HIS A 204 -18.51 -14.64 2.61
C HIS A 204 -19.74 -13.86 3.05
N ALA A 205 -20.15 -14.00 4.32
CA ALA A 205 -21.35 -13.37 4.83
C ALA A 205 -21.20 -11.84 4.81
N LEU A 206 -20.03 -11.35 5.17
CA LEU A 206 -19.72 -9.94 5.17
C LEU A 206 -19.51 -9.39 3.76
N ARG A 207 -18.84 -10.14 2.87
CA ARG A 207 -18.64 -9.76 1.47
C ARG A 207 -19.95 -9.59 0.71
N SER A 208 -20.90 -10.48 0.92
CA SER A 208 -22.23 -10.43 0.30
C SER A 208 -23.09 -9.27 0.81
N ALA A 209 -22.93 -8.86 2.07
CA ALA A 209 -23.61 -7.70 2.64
C ALA A 209 -23.07 -6.39 2.07
N THR A 210 -21.76 -6.27 1.90
CA THR A 210 -21.11 -5.09 1.33
C THR A 210 -21.52 -4.88 -0.13
N ARG A 211 -21.56 -5.94 -0.93
CA ARG A 211 -22.00 -5.88 -2.34
C ARG A 211 -23.46 -5.42 -2.49
N ARG A 212 -24.36 -5.81 -1.56
CA ARG A 212 -25.79 -5.41 -1.61
C ARG A 212 -26.01 -3.94 -1.26
N ASN A 213 -25.12 -3.33 -0.50
CA ASN A 213 -25.21 -1.91 -0.14
C ASN A 213 -24.66 -0.97 -1.23
N HIS A 214 -24.00 -1.51 -2.25
CA HIS A 214 -23.45 -0.76 -3.39
C HIS A 214 -24.27 -0.91 -4.70
N SER A 215 -25.47 -1.53 -4.62
CA SER A 215 -26.38 -1.73 -5.77
C SER A 215 -27.52 -0.73 -5.76
#